data_8d91d199ae34dd54a12b208a0dfdc0bf
#
_entry.id   8d91d199ae34dd54a12b208a0dfdc0bf
#
_cell.length_a   1.000
_cell.length_b   1.000
_cell.length_c   1.000
_cell.angle_alpha   90.00
_cell.angle_beta   90.00
_cell.angle_gamma   90.00
#
_symmetry.space_group_name_H-M   'P 1'
#
loop_
_entity.id
_entity.type
_entity.pdbx_description
1 polymer ?
#
loop_
_entity_poly.entity_id
_entity_poly.type
_entity_poly.pdbx_seq_one_letter_code
_entity_poly.pdbx_strand_id
1 'polypeptide(L)'
;HMILNSNYYHALLNSIIGQQISVSAANAVKIRFFKLDKNMTPKKLLKIDIRTLKKIGLSRQKIQYIKNISIFFIENKKFINKIDQYDESVIRSKLIDIKGVGNWTIDMFLIFSLGHSNIAPRGDLGFNKAISKLYNKKLPLNDKYLLKIYKLWTPYNSMATWYLWRSLDPIPISY
;
A
#
# COMPACT_ATOMS: atom_id res chain seq x y z
N HIS A 1 17.14 -2.84 6.41
CA HIS A 1 16.02 -3.28 7.25
C HIS A 1 14.70 -2.78 6.65
N MET A 2 13.67 -3.60 6.69
CA MET A 2 12.30 -3.19 6.39
C MET A 2 11.77 -2.46 7.62
N ILE A 3 11.35 -1.19 7.45
CA ILE A 3 10.82 -0.36 8.54
C ILE A 3 9.29 -0.42 8.45
N LEU A 4 8.64 -0.78 9.55
CA LEU A 4 7.18 -0.81 9.63
C LEU A 4 6.63 0.59 9.91
N ASN A 5 5.55 0.95 9.21
CA ASN A 5 4.83 2.19 9.45
C ASN A 5 3.69 1.96 10.44
N SER A 6 3.91 2.37 11.68
CA SER A 6 2.90 2.22 12.77
C SER A 6 1.69 3.16 12.64
N ASN A 7 1.77 4.17 11.77
CA ASN A 7 0.63 5.03 11.48
C ASN A 7 -0.20 4.45 10.33
N TYR A 8 -1.11 3.55 10.64
CA TYR A 8 -1.96 2.83 9.70
C TYR A 8 -2.76 3.76 8.77
N TYR A 9 -3.22 4.89 9.29
CA TYR A 9 -3.94 5.88 8.49
C TYR A 9 -3.03 6.51 7.43
N HIS A 10 -1.83 6.97 7.83
CA HIS A 10 -0.87 7.56 6.90
C HIS A 10 -0.36 6.53 5.88
N ALA A 11 -0.19 5.28 6.26
CA ALA A 11 0.22 4.21 5.36
C ALA A 11 -0.78 4.03 4.20
N LEU A 12 -2.08 3.94 4.51
CA LEU A 12 -3.11 3.83 3.47
C LEU A 12 -3.22 5.10 2.62
N LEU A 13 -3.10 6.29 3.20
CA LEU A 13 -3.06 7.54 2.44
C LEU A 13 -1.88 7.56 1.46
N ASN A 14 -0.69 7.19 1.93
CA ASN A 14 0.52 7.12 1.11
C ASN A 14 0.37 6.16 -0.07
N SER A 15 -0.25 5.00 0.16
CA SER A 15 -0.54 4.03 -0.90
C SER A 15 -1.46 4.61 -1.97
N ILE A 16 -2.56 5.29 -1.57
CA ILE A 16 -3.47 5.94 -2.54
C ILE A 16 -2.76 7.06 -3.31
N ILE A 17 -1.98 7.90 -2.62
CA ILE A 17 -1.24 8.99 -3.27
C ILE A 17 -0.29 8.44 -4.34
N GLY A 18 0.37 7.30 -4.06
CA GLY A 18 1.33 6.66 -4.95
C GLY A 18 0.73 5.88 -6.13
N GLN A 19 -0.58 5.56 -6.11
CA GLN A 19 -1.19 4.76 -7.18
C GLN A 19 -1.00 5.38 -8.58
N GLN A 20 -0.58 4.58 -9.56
CA GLN A 20 -0.54 4.93 -10.99
C GLN A 20 0.33 6.15 -11.35
N ILE A 21 1.32 6.50 -10.54
CA ILE A 21 2.29 7.56 -10.82
C ILE A 21 3.70 7.10 -10.47
N SER A 22 4.72 7.78 -10.97
CA SER A 22 6.11 7.48 -10.64
C SER A 22 6.41 7.75 -9.15
N VAL A 23 7.45 7.09 -8.63
CA VAL A 23 7.91 7.28 -7.24
C VAL A 23 8.24 8.75 -6.97
N SER A 24 8.92 9.43 -7.89
CA SER A 24 9.26 10.84 -7.77
C SER A 24 8.03 11.75 -7.68
N ALA A 25 7.03 11.51 -8.56
CA ALA A 25 5.77 12.24 -8.54
C ALA A 25 4.99 11.98 -7.25
N ALA A 26 4.93 10.72 -6.78
CA ALA A 26 4.29 10.35 -5.54
C ALA A 26 4.93 11.09 -4.35
N ASN A 27 6.26 11.10 -4.26
CA ASN A 27 6.99 11.79 -3.20
C ASN A 27 6.73 13.30 -3.20
N ALA A 28 6.70 13.91 -4.37
CA ALA A 28 6.37 15.35 -4.49
C ALA A 28 4.96 15.67 -3.99
N VAL A 29 3.98 14.80 -4.27
CA VAL A 29 2.60 14.97 -3.77
C VAL A 29 2.53 14.70 -2.27
N LYS A 30 3.19 13.64 -1.75
CA LYS A 30 3.26 13.33 -0.32
C LYS A 30 3.83 14.51 0.47
N ILE A 31 4.95 15.10 0.03
CA ILE A 31 5.56 16.25 0.69
C ILE A 31 4.56 17.42 0.77
N ARG A 32 3.89 17.76 -0.34
CA ARG A 32 2.88 18.84 -0.34
C ARG A 32 1.68 18.51 0.53
N PHE A 33 1.23 17.26 0.53
CA PHE A 33 0.11 16.81 1.35
C PHE A 33 0.40 16.96 2.85
N PHE A 34 1.55 16.46 3.33
CA PHE A 34 1.92 16.53 4.74
C PHE A 34 2.43 17.92 5.17
N LYS A 35 2.70 18.83 4.22
CA LYS A 35 2.87 20.26 4.54
C LYS A 35 1.57 20.94 4.96
N LEU A 36 0.40 20.44 4.54
CA LEU A 36 -0.89 20.95 5.02
C LEU A 36 -1.08 20.69 6.51
N ASP A 37 -0.70 19.50 6.95
CA ASP A 37 -0.67 19.12 8.38
C ASP A 37 0.19 17.86 8.52
N LYS A 38 1.29 17.94 9.28
CA LYS A 38 2.18 16.79 9.55
C LYS A 38 1.45 15.67 10.30
N ASN A 39 0.50 16.04 11.17
CA ASN A 39 -0.32 15.13 11.96
C ASN A 39 -1.72 15.01 11.38
N MET A 40 -1.81 14.77 10.07
CA MET A 40 -3.07 14.61 9.37
C MET A 40 -3.90 13.49 10.00
N THR A 41 -5.08 13.82 10.49
CA THR A 41 -6.05 12.86 11.03
C THR A 41 -7.27 12.73 10.11
N PRO A 42 -8.06 11.64 10.22
CA PRO A 42 -9.28 11.48 9.43
C PRO A 42 -10.22 12.69 9.52
N LYS A 43 -10.44 13.21 10.73
CA LYS A 43 -11.32 14.38 10.94
C LYS A 43 -10.76 15.66 10.31
N LYS A 44 -9.45 15.87 10.36
CA LYS A 44 -8.80 17.03 9.72
C LYS A 44 -8.91 16.95 8.21
N LEU A 45 -8.63 15.79 7.62
CA LEU A 45 -8.69 15.61 6.16
C LEU A 45 -10.08 15.89 5.61
N LEU A 46 -11.12 15.44 6.28
CA LEU A 46 -12.51 15.67 5.83
C LEU A 46 -12.91 17.14 5.82
N LYS A 47 -12.24 18.00 6.62
CA LYS A 47 -12.47 19.46 6.64
C LYS A 47 -11.72 20.22 5.54
N ILE A 48 -10.74 19.58 4.87
CA ILE A 48 -9.96 20.24 3.83
C ILE A 48 -10.81 20.40 2.57
N ASP A 49 -10.82 21.63 2.04
CA ASP A 49 -11.49 21.93 0.78
C ASP A 49 -10.88 21.14 -0.39
N ILE A 50 -11.76 20.69 -1.30
CA ILE A 50 -11.36 19.91 -2.49
C ILE A 50 -10.40 20.70 -3.38
N ARG A 51 -10.55 22.02 -3.48
CA ARG A 51 -9.67 22.88 -4.27
C ARG A 51 -8.23 22.84 -3.74
N THR A 52 -8.07 22.84 -2.41
CA THR A 52 -6.76 22.73 -1.75
C THR A 52 -6.12 21.38 -2.07
N LEU A 53 -6.87 20.28 -1.96
CA LEU A 53 -6.37 18.94 -2.29
C LEU A 53 -6.02 18.77 -3.78
N LYS A 54 -6.73 19.44 -4.69
CA LYS A 54 -6.37 19.48 -6.12
C LYS A 54 -5.07 20.26 -6.36
N LYS A 55 -4.88 21.41 -5.71
CA LYS A 55 -3.68 22.25 -5.86
C LYS A 55 -2.40 21.52 -5.48
N ILE A 56 -2.43 20.59 -4.54
CA ILE A 56 -1.25 19.79 -4.16
C ILE A 56 -0.98 18.63 -5.12
N GLY A 57 -1.82 18.41 -6.14
CA GLY A 57 -1.62 17.41 -7.19
C GLY A 57 -2.43 16.13 -7.05
N LEU A 58 -3.47 16.11 -6.21
CA LEU A 58 -4.38 14.96 -6.10
C LEU A 58 -5.46 15.03 -7.18
N SER A 59 -5.66 13.91 -7.90
CA SER A 59 -6.79 13.76 -8.82
C SER A 59 -8.11 13.72 -8.05
N ARG A 60 -9.23 14.04 -8.73
CA ARG A 60 -10.57 13.96 -8.14
C ARG A 60 -10.86 12.57 -7.55
N GLN A 61 -10.42 11.53 -8.22
CA GLN A 61 -10.58 10.15 -7.80
C GLN A 61 -9.78 9.84 -6.51
N LYS A 62 -8.50 10.23 -6.44
CA LYS A 62 -7.68 10.06 -5.23
C LYS A 62 -8.23 10.83 -4.04
N ILE A 63 -8.74 12.04 -4.26
CA ILE A 63 -9.40 12.82 -3.21
C ILE A 63 -10.59 12.06 -2.62
N GLN A 64 -11.42 11.45 -3.48
CA GLN A 64 -12.53 10.64 -3.00
C GLN A 64 -12.03 9.41 -2.20
N TYR A 65 -10.99 8.74 -2.67
CA TYR A 65 -10.43 7.55 -2.01
C TYR A 65 -9.88 7.86 -0.62
N ILE A 66 -9.10 8.95 -0.47
CA ILE A 66 -8.58 9.34 0.84
C ILE A 66 -9.71 9.79 1.80
N LYS A 67 -10.79 10.38 1.29
CA LYS A 67 -11.97 10.68 2.09
C LYS A 67 -12.70 9.41 2.55
N ASN A 68 -12.84 8.41 1.68
CA ASN A 68 -13.43 7.12 2.04
C ASN A 68 -12.62 6.41 3.14
N ILE A 69 -11.29 6.41 3.04
CA ILE A 69 -10.40 5.90 4.09
C ILE A 69 -10.64 6.67 5.40
N SER A 70 -10.77 7.99 5.34
CA SER A 70 -11.00 8.81 6.54
C SER A 70 -12.31 8.48 7.22
N ILE A 71 -13.38 8.29 6.46
CA ILE A 71 -14.70 7.88 6.97
C ILE A 71 -14.58 6.51 7.64
N PHE A 72 -13.97 5.54 6.94
CA PHE A 72 -13.77 4.19 7.47
C PHE A 72 -13.03 4.20 8.82
N PHE A 73 -11.95 4.98 8.95
CA PHE A 73 -11.20 5.09 10.20
C PHE A 73 -12.00 5.71 11.35
N ILE A 74 -12.91 6.63 11.04
CA ILE A 74 -13.80 7.22 12.05
C ILE A 74 -14.84 6.22 12.52
N GLU A 75 -15.46 5.50 11.58
CA GLU A 75 -16.56 4.58 11.85
C GLU A 75 -16.08 3.25 12.47
N ASN A 76 -14.88 2.80 12.12
CA ASN A 76 -14.34 1.50 12.53
C ASN A 76 -13.21 1.58 13.56
N LYS A 77 -13.25 2.55 14.47
CA LYS A 77 -12.17 2.76 15.47
C LYS A 77 -11.83 1.51 16.28
N LYS A 78 -12.85 0.74 16.72
CA LYS A 78 -12.63 -0.48 17.50
C LYS A 78 -11.84 -1.52 16.70
N PHE A 79 -12.16 -1.67 15.42
CA PHE A 79 -11.43 -2.55 14.52
C PHE A 79 -10.01 -2.06 14.30
N ILE A 80 -9.81 -0.79 13.96
CA ILE A 80 -8.49 -0.20 13.71
C ILE A 80 -7.55 -0.32 14.92
N ASN A 81 -8.07 -0.09 16.13
CA ASN A 81 -7.27 -0.17 17.37
C ASN A 81 -6.78 -1.59 17.72
N LYS A 82 -7.35 -2.61 17.09
CA LYS A 82 -7.02 -4.03 17.30
C LYS A 82 -6.69 -4.75 16.00
N ILE A 83 -6.35 -3.99 14.94
CA ILE A 83 -6.21 -4.55 13.60
C ILE A 83 -5.11 -5.62 13.51
N ASP A 84 -4.07 -5.49 14.31
CA ASP A 84 -2.97 -6.43 14.46
C ASP A 84 -3.36 -7.76 15.14
N GLN A 85 -4.53 -7.82 15.78
CA GLN A 85 -5.07 -9.01 16.45
C GLN A 85 -6.01 -9.84 15.58
N TYR A 86 -6.37 -9.32 14.39
CA TYR A 86 -7.25 -10.04 13.47
C TYR A 86 -6.48 -10.86 12.45
N ASP A 87 -7.09 -11.96 12.03
CA ASP A 87 -6.57 -12.77 10.93
C ASP A 87 -6.51 -11.96 9.63
N GLU A 88 -5.55 -12.28 8.76
CA GLU A 88 -5.37 -11.64 7.45
C GLU A 88 -6.67 -11.60 6.63
N SER A 89 -7.44 -12.69 6.64
CA SER A 89 -8.71 -12.78 5.91
C SER A 89 -9.73 -11.76 6.37
N VAL A 90 -9.82 -11.52 7.69
CA VAL A 90 -10.71 -10.51 8.28
C VAL A 90 -10.25 -9.11 7.91
N ILE A 91 -8.94 -8.84 7.98
CA ILE A 91 -8.37 -7.54 7.58
C ILE A 91 -8.66 -7.27 6.11
N ARG A 92 -8.41 -8.24 5.24
CA ARG A 92 -8.67 -8.13 3.80
C ARG A 92 -10.14 -7.86 3.50
N SER A 93 -11.06 -8.62 4.11
CA SER A 93 -12.49 -8.45 3.90
C SER A 93 -12.99 -7.07 4.32
N LYS A 94 -12.45 -6.51 5.39
CA LYS A 94 -12.81 -5.17 5.88
C LYS A 94 -12.22 -4.04 5.02
N LEU A 95 -10.97 -4.17 4.58
CA LEU A 95 -10.31 -3.11 3.84
C LEU A 95 -10.73 -3.05 2.37
N ILE A 96 -11.11 -4.18 1.75
CA ILE A 96 -11.54 -4.22 0.35
C ILE A 96 -12.86 -3.47 0.11
N ASP A 97 -13.70 -3.33 1.14
CA ASP A 97 -14.94 -2.57 1.07
C ASP A 97 -14.72 -1.05 0.93
N ILE A 98 -13.50 -0.57 1.22
CA ILE A 98 -13.16 0.85 1.07
C ILE A 98 -12.94 1.15 -0.41
N LYS A 99 -13.85 1.90 -1.01
CA LYS A 99 -13.70 2.30 -2.43
C LYS A 99 -12.38 3.04 -2.66
N GLY A 100 -11.53 2.45 -3.49
CA GLY A 100 -10.17 2.93 -3.79
C GLY A 100 -9.07 2.07 -3.17
N VAL A 101 -9.39 1.20 -2.25
CA VAL A 101 -8.47 0.23 -1.66
C VAL A 101 -8.65 -1.11 -2.37
N GLY A 102 -7.66 -1.52 -3.15
CA GLY A 102 -7.64 -2.81 -3.83
C GLY A 102 -6.65 -3.79 -3.17
N ASN A 103 -6.60 -5.02 -3.69
CA ASN A 103 -5.73 -6.07 -3.16
C ASN A 103 -4.26 -5.62 -3.06
N TRP A 104 -3.75 -4.92 -4.07
CA TRP A 104 -2.38 -4.40 -4.03
C TRP A 104 -2.15 -3.43 -2.84
N THR A 105 -3.09 -2.50 -2.59
CA THR A 105 -3.00 -1.58 -1.45
C THR A 105 -3.06 -2.34 -0.11
N ILE A 106 -3.89 -3.37 -0.03
CA ILE A 106 -4.00 -4.24 1.16
C ILE A 106 -2.69 -5.02 1.35
N ASP A 107 -2.10 -5.60 0.30
CA ASP A 107 -0.82 -6.29 0.37
C ASP A 107 0.28 -5.36 0.91
N MET A 108 0.37 -4.13 0.40
CA MET A 108 1.34 -3.14 0.91
C MET A 108 1.11 -2.82 2.38
N PHE A 109 -0.16 -2.68 2.79
CA PHE A 109 -0.51 -2.41 4.17
C PHE A 109 -0.14 -3.59 5.10
N LEU A 110 -0.43 -4.81 4.69
CA LEU A 110 -0.08 -6.03 5.45
C LEU A 110 1.44 -6.17 5.61
N ILE A 111 2.20 -5.93 4.54
CA ILE A 111 3.67 -6.04 4.55
C ILE A 111 4.28 -4.91 5.39
N PHE A 112 3.97 -3.65 5.08
CA PHE A 112 4.73 -2.49 5.57
C PHE A 112 4.13 -1.83 6.82
N SER A 113 2.90 -2.19 7.20
CA SER A 113 2.29 -1.65 8.42
C SER A 113 2.06 -2.72 9.48
N LEU A 114 1.59 -3.90 9.10
CA LEU A 114 1.31 -4.98 10.04
C LEU A 114 2.45 -6.01 10.14
N GLY A 115 3.44 -5.97 9.24
CA GLY A 115 4.60 -6.86 9.30
C GLY A 115 4.30 -8.33 8.99
N HIS A 116 3.23 -8.62 8.24
CA HIS A 116 2.91 -9.97 7.83
C HIS A 116 4.04 -10.56 6.98
N SER A 117 4.56 -11.71 7.38
CA SER A 117 5.76 -12.31 6.75
C SER A 117 5.48 -13.01 5.43
N ASN A 118 4.24 -13.40 5.15
CA ASN A 118 3.90 -14.32 4.06
C ASN A 118 2.96 -13.73 3.00
N ILE A 119 3.13 -12.47 2.64
CA ILE A 119 2.33 -11.81 1.60
C ILE A 119 3.08 -11.82 0.27
N ALA A 120 2.43 -12.29 -0.80
CA ALA A 120 2.92 -12.24 -2.17
C ALA A 120 1.98 -11.35 -3.01
N PRO A 121 2.42 -10.14 -3.42
CA PRO A 121 1.58 -9.18 -4.14
C PRO A 121 1.47 -9.56 -5.62
N ARG A 122 0.59 -10.50 -5.95
CA ARG A 122 0.46 -11.11 -7.30
C ARG A 122 0.22 -10.09 -8.42
N GLY A 123 -0.52 -9.02 -8.12
CA GLY A 123 -0.84 -7.96 -9.08
C GLY A 123 0.24 -6.89 -9.22
N ASP A 124 1.36 -6.98 -8.49
CA ASP A 124 2.43 -5.98 -8.55
C ASP A 124 3.32 -6.18 -9.78
N LEU A 125 3.40 -5.13 -10.63
CA LEU A 125 4.19 -5.19 -11.86
C LEU A 125 5.70 -5.26 -11.59
N GLY A 126 6.17 -4.55 -10.55
CA GLY A 126 7.58 -4.56 -10.13
C GLY A 126 7.98 -5.94 -9.64
N PHE A 127 7.16 -6.54 -8.79
CA PHE A 127 7.34 -7.89 -8.29
C PHE A 127 7.42 -8.92 -9.44
N ASN A 128 6.48 -8.88 -10.38
CA ASN A 128 6.47 -9.78 -11.53
C ASN A 128 7.68 -9.58 -12.45
N LYS A 129 8.11 -8.33 -12.67
CA LYS A 129 9.35 -8.01 -13.42
C LYS A 129 10.58 -8.56 -12.72
N ALA A 130 10.68 -8.44 -11.39
CA ALA A 130 11.82 -8.95 -10.65
C ALA A 130 11.91 -10.48 -10.71
N ILE A 131 10.78 -11.20 -10.55
CA ILE A 131 10.72 -12.65 -10.75
C ILE A 131 11.12 -13.04 -12.17
N SER A 132 10.58 -12.34 -13.17
CA SER A 132 10.92 -12.57 -14.59
C SER A 132 12.43 -12.49 -14.81
N LYS A 133 13.07 -11.44 -14.28
CA LYS A 133 14.52 -11.23 -14.37
C LYS A 133 15.31 -12.30 -13.62
N LEU A 134 14.94 -12.59 -12.36
CA LEU A 134 15.64 -13.53 -11.49
C LEU A 134 15.63 -14.97 -12.04
N TYR A 135 14.49 -15.38 -12.56
CA TYR A 135 14.28 -16.77 -13.05
C TYR A 135 14.36 -16.88 -14.56
N ASN A 136 14.78 -15.83 -15.27
CA ASN A 136 14.88 -15.78 -16.74
C ASN A 136 13.60 -16.25 -17.44
N LYS A 137 12.45 -15.67 -17.06
CA LYS A 137 11.12 -15.99 -17.61
C LYS A 137 10.54 -14.79 -18.34
N LYS A 138 9.82 -15.06 -19.45
CA LYS A 138 9.11 -14.01 -20.21
C LYS A 138 7.83 -13.57 -19.48
N LEU A 139 7.53 -12.28 -19.55
CA LEU A 139 6.24 -11.73 -19.10
C LEU A 139 5.16 -11.91 -20.19
N PRO A 140 3.88 -12.04 -19.79
CA PRO A 140 3.37 -12.15 -18.41
C PRO A 140 3.69 -13.51 -17.79
N LEU A 141 3.92 -13.52 -16.47
CA LEU A 141 4.15 -14.76 -15.75
C LEU A 141 2.83 -15.53 -15.57
N ASN A 142 2.88 -16.83 -15.76
CA ASN A 142 1.73 -17.71 -15.56
C ASN A 142 1.43 -17.87 -14.06
N ASP A 143 0.15 -17.81 -13.68
CA ASP A 143 -0.30 -17.95 -12.28
C ASP A 143 0.17 -19.25 -11.63
N LYS A 144 0.14 -20.36 -12.36
CA LYS A 144 0.62 -21.66 -11.86
C LYS A 144 2.11 -21.60 -11.51
N TYR A 145 2.91 -20.89 -12.30
CA TYR A 145 4.32 -20.67 -12.04
C TYR A 145 4.52 -19.79 -10.80
N LEU A 146 3.79 -18.67 -10.70
CA LEU A 146 3.84 -17.79 -9.55
C LEU A 146 3.48 -18.53 -8.26
N LEU A 147 2.41 -19.34 -8.27
CA LEU A 147 2.03 -20.16 -7.13
C LEU A 147 3.13 -21.14 -6.69
N LYS A 148 3.87 -21.74 -7.65
CA LYS A 148 5.03 -22.59 -7.34
C LYS A 148 6.11 -21.79 -6.63
N ILE A 149 6.44 -20.61 -7.11
CA ILE A 149 7.45 -19.72 -6.49
C ILE A 149 7.02 -19.32 -5.08
N TYR A 150 5.76 -18.90 -4.89
CA TYR A 150 5.24 -18.51 -3.57
C TYR A 150 5.31 -19.66 -2.54
N LYS A 151 5.02 -20.88 -2.97
CA LYS A 151 5.16 -22.08 -2.10
C LYS A 151 6.61 -22.29 -1.66
N LEU A 152 7.58 -22.04 -2.53
CA LEU A 152 9.00 -22.16 -2.20
C LEU A 152 9.46 -21.14 -1.16
N TRP A 153 8.87 -19.94 -1.15
CA TRP A 153 9.26 -18.87 -0.25
C TRP A 153 8.43 -18.82 1.04
N THR A 154 7.35 -19.61 1.12
CA THR A 154 6.55 -19.68 2.35
C THR A 154 7.40 -20.17 3.53
N PRO A 155 7.34 -19.51 4.72
CA PRO A 155 6.45 -18.41 5.13
C PRO A 155 7.05 -16.99 4.98
N TYR A 156 8.00 -16.78 4.09
CA TYR A 156 8.79 -15.55 3.98
C TYR A 156 8.53 -14.74 2.69
N ASN A 157 7.34 -14.88 2.10
CA ASN A 157 6.99 -14.22 0.83
C ASN A 157 7.16 -12.69 0.88
N SER A 158 6.85 -12.05 2.02
CA SER A 158 7.01 -10.58 2.17
C SER A 158 8.48 -10.17 2.12
N MET A 159 9.36 -10.94 2.75
CA MET A 159 10.81 -10.67 2.68
C MET A 159 11.35 -10.88 1.27
N ALA A 160 10.97 -11.98 0.61
CA ALA A 160 11.34 -12.25 -0.78
C ALA A 160 10.87 -11.11 -1.69
N THR A 161 9.64 -10.63 -1.50
CA THR A 161 9.08 -9.49 -2.22
C THR A 161 9.93 -8.23 -2.03
N TRP A 162 10.31 -7.91 -0.80
CA TRP A 162 11.13 -6.75 -0.49
C TRP A 162 12.51 -6.83 -1.17
N TYR A 163 13.19 -7.99 -1.12
CA TYR A 163 14.47 -8.18 -1.81
C TYR A 163 14.33 -8.08 -3.33
N LEU A 164 13.25 -8.60 -3.91
CA LEU A 164 12.98 -8.50 -5.34
C LEU A 164 12.83 -7.05 -5.80
N TRP A 165 12.07 -6.23 -5.08
CA TRP A 165 11.97 -4.81 -5.39
C TRP A 165 13.33 -4.10 -5.26
N ARG A 166 14.12 -4.42 -4.24
CA ARG A 166 15.47 -3.88 -4.06
C ARG A 166 16.43 -4.27 -5.19
N SER A 167 16.22 -5.41 -5.83
CA SER A 167 17.03 -5.83 -6.99
C SER A 167 16.72 -5.03 -8.26
N LEU A 168 15.55 -4.40 -8.35
CA LEU A 168 15.16 -3.54 -9.46
C LEU A 168 15.48 -2.06 -9.20
N ASP A 169 15.25 -1.63 -7.98
CA ASP A 169 15.48 -0.24 -7.54
C ASP A 169 16.18 -0.25 -6.18
N PRO A 170 17.46 0.19 -6.13
CA PRO A 170 18.23 0.25 -4.90
C PRO A 170 17.74 1.33 -3.92
N ILE A 171 16.89 2.28 -4.36
CA ILE A 171 16.33 3.32 -3.49
C ILE A 171 15.16 2.73 -2.68
N PRO A 172 15.16 2.85 -1.34
CA PRO A 172 14.07 2.33 -0.53
C PRO A 172 12.74 3.02 -0.86
N ILE A 173 11.73 2.24 -1.20
CA ILE A 173 10.36 2.76 -1.28
C ILE A 173 9.84 2.86 0.16
N SER A 174 9.52 4.08 0.62
CA SER A 174 8.83 4.32 1.89
C SER A 174 7.32 4.32 1.68
N TYR A 175 6.62 3.41 2.33
CA TYR A 175 5.16 3.35 2.37
C TYR A 175 4.59 4.01 3.62
#